data_b7f23195453354ce0dbe2a82016d9fa3
#
_entry.id   b7f23195453354ce0dbe2a82016d9fa3
#
_cell.length_a   1.000
_cell.length_b   1.000
_cell.length_c   1.000
_cell.angle_alpha   90.00
_cell.angle_beta   90.00
_cell.angle_gamma   90.00
#
_symmetry.space_group_name_H-M   'P 1'
#
loop_
_entity.id
_entity.type
_entity.pdbx_description
1 polymer ?
#
loop_
_entity_poly.entity_id
_entity_poly.type
_entity_poly.pdbx_seq_one_letter_code
_entity_poly.pdbx_strand_id
1 'polypeptide(L)'
;MAEIRNQYTARDVVSGLQLVSYSYELSLAYSALFAQLVIQHLQDNNVKVEDGTIQTDNGSEFIGSWNAKRDSRFTTVIESYGMFHKTIPPAAYTYQSDVETVHNLIEAEFYELEKFNSPSDLLSKAHLYTLWFNSVRKNSGKENKSPWEIIREKDPNISPSIVNFPPVILDKLFSENLNYYQGGYHVIPHP
;
A
#
# COMPACT_ATOMS: atom_id res chain seq x y z
N MET A 1 -19.10 -17.28 -4.54
CA MET A 1 -18.67 -15.87 -4.37
C MET A 1 -17.18 -15.84 -4.65
N ALA A 2 -16.66 -14.91 -5.45
CA ALA A 2 -15.24 -14.83 -5.67
C ALA A 2 -14.54 -14.53 -4.33
N GLU A 3 -13.53 -15.32 -3.99
CA GLU A 3 -12.78 -15.20 -2.74
C GLU A 3 -11.68 -14.15 -2.91
N ILE A 4 -11.60 -13.19 -2.00
CA ILE A 4 -10.49 -12.23 -1.95
C ILE A 4 -9.23 -13.02 -1.61
N ARG A 5 -8.22 -12.98 -2.48
CA ARG A 5 -7.03 -13.83 -2.39
C ARG A 5 -5.74 -13.07 -2.18
N ASN A 6 -5.73 -11.80 -2.52
CA ASN A 6 -4.48 -11.04 -2.54
C ASN A 6 -4.60 -9.82 -1.65
N GLN A 7 -3.58 -9.60 -0.84
CA GLN A 7 -3.36 -8.37 -0.09
C GLN A 7 -2.21 -7.59 -0.73
N TYR A 8 -2.44 -6.32 -0.98
CA TYR A 8 -1.40 -5.34 -1.30
C TYR A 8 -1.00 -4.64 -0.02
N THR A 9 0.29 -4.55 0.23
CA THR A 9 0.84 -3.92 1.43
C THR A 9 1.90 -2.90 1.04
N ALA A 10 1.74 -1.67 1.52
CA ALA A 10 2.81 -0.68 1.53
C ALA A 10 3.28 -0.48 2.97
N ARG A 11 4.60 -0.41 3.15
CA ARG A 11 5.20 -0.26 4.47
C ARG A 11 6.31 0.78 4.44
N ASP A 12 6.22 1.75 5.33
CA ASP A 12 7.33 2.66 5.56
C ASP A 12 8.41 1.98 6.40
N VAL A 13 9.61 1.89 5.85
CA VAL A 13 10.73 1.19 6.49
C VAL A 13 11.23 1.88 7.77
N VAL A 14 10.97 3.18 7.91
CA VAL A 14 11.43 3.97 9.06
C VAL A 14 10.47 3.83 10.24
N SER A 15 9.22 4.21 10.06
CA SER A 15 8.21 4.16 11.13
C SER A 15 7.58 2.78 11.29
N GLY A 16 7.53 2.01 10.22
CA GLY A 16 6.75 0.78 10.16
C GLY A 16 5.26 1.02 9.90
N LEU A 17 4.86 2.23 9.46
CA LEU A 17 3.50 2.50 9.00
C LEU A 17 3.11 1.48 7.92
N GLN A 18 1.91 0.94 8.05
CA GLN A 18 1.40 -0.10 7.16
C GLN A 18 0.07 0.33 6.58
N LEU A 19 -0.03 0.27 5.24
CA LEU A 19 -1.24 0.55 4.49
C LEU A 19 -1.57 -0.68 3.65
N VAL A 20 -2.82 -1.13 3.67
CA VAL A 20 -3.24 -2.35 2.97
C VAL A 20 -4.46 -2.12 2.10
N SER A 21 -4.57 -2.89 1.02
CA SER A 21 -5.77 -3.05 0.21
C SER A 21 -5.83 -4.47 -0.35
N TYR A 22 -6.93 -4.81 -0.99
CA TYR A 22 -7.21 -6.19 -1.40
C TYR A 22 -7.62 -6.29 -2.86
N SER A 23 -7.45 -7.48 -3.45
CA SER A 23 -7.96 -7.79 -4.79
C SER A 23 -8.34 -9.26 -4.93
N TYR A 24 -9.10 -9.56 -5.97
CA TYR A 24 -9.40 -10.94 -6.34
C TYR A 24 -8.28 -11.59 -7.15
N GLU A 25 -7.48 -10.78 -7.86
CA GLU A 25 -6.35 -11.22 -8.67
C GLU A 25 -5.15 -10.27 -8.56
N LEU A 26 -3.94 -10.78 -8.80
CA LEU A 26 -2.75 -9.95 -8.93
C LEU A 26 -2.69 -9.35 -10.33
N SER A 27 -2.50 -8.05 -10.44
CA SER A 27 -2.31 -7.39 -11.71
C SER A 27 -1.48 -6.11 -11.61
N LEU A 28 -0.77 -5.79 -12.69
CA LEU A 28 -0.02 -4.53 -12.83
C LEU A 28 -0.93 -3.29 -12.68
N ALA A 29 -2.19 -3.38 -13.15
CA ALA A 29 -3.13 -2.30 -13.02
C ALA A 29 -3.52 -2.03 -11.56
N TYR A 30 -3.73 -3.09 -10.78
CA TYR A 30 -4.08 -2.95 -9.36
C TYR A 30 -2.88 -2.53 -8.51
N SER A 31 -1.67 -3.00 -8.82
CA SER A 31 -0.46 -2.50 -8.17
C SER A 31 -0.27 -1.01 -8.39
N ALA A 32 -0.44 -0.54 -9.64
CA ALA A 32 -0.35 0.87 -9.97
C ALA A 32 -1.44 1.71 -9.27
N LEU A 33 -2.68 1.21 -9.24
CA LEU A 33 -3.78 1.86 -8.53
C LEU A 33 -3.51 1.94 -7.02
N PHE A 34 -3.04 0.85 -6.42
CA PHE A 34 -2.68 0.84 -5.00
C PHE A 34 -1.56 1.82 -4.68
N ALA A 35 -0.50 1.86 -5.49
CA ALA A 35 0.57 2.85 -5.32
C ALA A 35 0.04 4.28 -5.40
N GLN A 36 -0.84 4.58 -6.36
CA GLN A 36 -1.49 5.88 -6.47
C GLN A 36 -2.28 6.24 -5.20
N LEU A 37 -3.11 5.34 -4.69
CA LEU A 37 -3.88 5.57 -3.46
C LEU A 37 -2.97 5.84 -2.26
N VAL A 38 -1.89 5.08 -2.12
CA VAL A 38 -0.89 5.26 -1.06
C VAL A 38 -0.23 6.64 -1.17
N ILE A 39 0.26 7.01 -2.36
CA ILE A 39 0.96 8.29 -2.55
C ILE A 39 0.01 9.46 -2.29
N GLN A 40 -1.22 9.42 -2.79
CA GLN A 40 -2.23 10.44 -2.52
C GLN A 40 -2.53 10.55 -1.03
N HIS A 41 -2.72 9.42 -0.35
CA HIS A 41 -2.94 9.41 1.11
C HIS A 41 -1.78 10.04 1.88
N LEU A 42 -0.53 9.80 1.47
CA LEU A 42 0.64 10.42 2.08
C LEU A 42 0.62 11.94 1.88
N GLN A 43 0.34 12.41 0.65
CA GLN A 43 0.26 13.85 0.33
C GLN A 43 -0.88 14.54 1.10
N ASP A 44 -2.06 13.93 1.16
CA ASP A 44 -3.23 14.44 1.91
C ASP A 44 -2.95 14.58 3.41
N ASN A 45 -1.94 13.87 3.91
CA ASN A 45 -1.49 13.91 5.29
C ASN A 45 -0.19 14.71 5.51
N ASN A 46 0.13 15.62 4.60
CA ASN A 46 1.29 16.53 4.66
C ASN A 46 2.65 15.83 4.55
N VAL A 47 2.71 14.64 3.97
CA VAL A 47 4.00 13.99 3.67
C VAL A 47 4.53 14.52 2.34
N LYS A 48 5.74 15.04 2.35
CA LYS A 48 6.47 15.36 1.13
C LYS A 48 6.93 14.06 0.46
N VAL A 49 6.38 13.72 -0.70
CA VAL A 49 6.65 12.45 -1.39
C VAL A 49 7.75 12.56 -2.44
N GLU A 50 8.00 13.77 -2.96
CA GLU A 50 9.01 14.01 -3.99
C GLU A 50 10.39 13.54 -3.50
N ASP A 51 11.17 12.97 -4.41
CA ASP A 51 12.46 12.31 -4.16
C ASP A 51 12.37 11.06 -3.27
N GLY A 52 11.16 10.66 -2.85
CA GLY A 52 10.91 9.42 -2.14
C GLY A 52 11.16 8.19 -3.02
N THR A 53 11.34 7.04 -2.40
CA THR A 53 11.55 5.78 -3.13
C THR A 53 10.51 4.75 -2.72
N ILE A 54 9.85 4.15 -3.71
CA ILE A 54 9.07 2.92 -3.52
C ILE A 54 9.92 1.76 -4.01
N GLN A 55 10.09 0.77 -3.15
CA GLN A 55 10.86 -0.43 -3.44
C GLN A 55 9.93 -1.65 -3.52
N THR A 56 10.10 -2.46 -4.58
CA THR A 56 9.35 -3.70 -4.78
C THR A 56 10.32 -4.85 -5.08
N ASP A 57 9.83 -6.06 -5.05
CA ASP A 57 10.50 -7.18 -5.71
C ASP A 57 10.35 -7.08 -7.24
N ASN A 58 10.81 -8.13 -7.95
CA ASN A 58 10.72 -8.21 -9.40
C ASN A 58 9.43 -8.92 -9.87
N GLY A 59 8.36 -8.88 -9.09
CA GLY A 59 7.07 -9.43 -9.46
C GLY A 59 6.50 -8.81 -10.75
N SER A 60 5.87 -9.61 -11.58
CA SER A 60 5.27 -9.14 -12.84
C SER A 60 4.17 -8.10 -12.62
N GLU A 61 3.57 -8.08 -11.45
CA GLU A 61 2.60 -7.08 -10.99
C GLU A 61 3.21 -5.70 -10.73
N PHE A 62 4.54 -5.57 -10.69
CA PHE A 62 5.26 -4.30 -10.54
C PHE A 62 6.04 -3.92 -11.80
N ILE A 63 6.82 -4.87 -12.36
CA ILE A 63 7.68 -4.59 -13.51
C ILE A 63 7.05 -4.91 -14.86
N GLY A 64 5.90 -5.60 -14.88
CA GLY A 64 5.28 -6.09 -16.10
C GLY A 64 6.10 -7.19 -16.77
N SER A 65 6.20 -7.18 -18.11
CA SER A 65 7.01 -8.16 -18.84
C SER A 65 8.50 -7.79 -18.74
N TRP A 66 9.33 -8.76 -18.34
CA TRP A 66 10.79 -8.59 -18.17
C TRP A 66 11.52 -8.14 -19.45
N ASN A 67 10.92 -8.34 -20.61
CA ASN A 67 11.46 -7.94 -21.92
C ASN A 67 10.75 -6.70 -22.49
N ALA A 68 9.94 -6.01 -21.69
CA ALA A 68 9.27 -4.79 -22.13
C ALA A 68 10.30 -3.69 -22.43
N LYS A 69 10.10 -2.98 -23.56
CA LYS A 69 10.96 -1.86 -23.97
C LYS A 69 10.62 -0.53 -23.27
N ARG A 70 9.59 -0.52 -22.45
CA ARG A 70 9.08 0.66 -21.73
C ARG A 70 8.90 0.32 -20.27
N ASP A 71 8.98 1.35 -19.43
CA ASP A 71 8.67 1.24 -18.02
C ASP A 71 7.25 0.72 -17.79
N SER A 72 7.09 0.01 -16.70
CA SER A 72 5.78 -0.52 -16.32
C SER A 72 4.83 0.63 -15.96
N ARG A 73 3.51 0.38 -16.04
CA ARG A 73 2.52 1.34 -15.55
C ARG A 73 2.73 1.70 -14.08
N PHE A 74 3.18 0.74 -13.28
CA PHE A 74 3.51 0.96 -11.87
C PHE A 74 4.64 1.99 -11.73
N THR A 75 5.75 1.79 -12.44
CA THR A 75 6.88 2.73 -12.47
C THR A 75 6.43 4.12 -12.94
N THR A 76 5.70 4.18 -14.06
CA THR A 76 5.20 5.46 -14.61
C THR A 76 4.33 6.24 -13.61
N VAL A 77 3.47 5.54 -12.87
CA VAL A 77 2.64 6.18 -11.83
C VAL A 77 3.52 6.77 -10.72
N ILE A 78 4.47 6.01 -10.20
CA ILE A 78 5.36 6.48 -9.12
C ILE A 78 6.18 7.70 -9.57
N GLU A 79 6.76 7.64 -10.76
CA GLU A 79 7.58 8.72 -11.31
C GLU A 79 6.77 9.99 -11.62
N SER A 80 5.48 9.85 -11.93
CA SER A 80 4.60 11.02 -12.13
C SER A 80 4.40 11.87 -10.87
N TYR A 81 4.67 11.31 -9.70
CA TYR A 81 4.68 12.02 -8.41
C TYR A 81 6.08 12.53 -8.00
N GLY A 82 7.07 12.45 -8.89
CA GLY A 82 8.44 12.83 -8.58
C GLY A 82 9.18 11.87 -7.64
N MET A 83 8.68 10.64 -7.54
CA MET A 83 9.29 9.57 -6.75
C MET A 83 10.13 8.64 -7.62
N PHE A 84 10.90 7.76 -6.99
CA PHE A 84 11.71 6.73 -7.66
C PHE A 84 11.14 5.33 -7.39
N HIS A 85 11.01 4.53 -8.45
CA HIS A 85 10.76 3.10 -8.32
C HIS A 85 12.08 2.33 -8.36
N LYS A 86 12.33 1.50 -7.35
CA LYS A 86 13.52 0.62 -7.28
C LYS A 86 13.07 -0.82 -7.08
N THR A 87 13.66 -1.73 -7.84
CA THR A 87 13.47 -3.18 -7.64
C THR A 87 14.60 -3.74 -6.78
N ILE A 88 14.28 -4.75 -5.97
CA ILE A 88 15.26 -5.48 -5.17
C ILE A 88 16.07 -6.38 -6.11
N PRO A 89 17.40 -6.35 -6.07
CA PRO A 89 18.21 -7.28 -6.85
C PRO A 89 17.86 -8.75 -6.52
N PRO A 90 17.89 -9.65 -7.52
CA PRO A 90 17.71 -11.07 -7.26
C PRO A 90 18.66 -11.55 -6.15
N ALA A 91 18.18 -12.40 -5.25
CA ALA A 91 18.90 -12.96 -4.10
C ALA A 91 19.30 -11.97 -2.99
N ALA A 92 18.79 -10.76 -2.98
CA ALA A 92 19.02 -9.75 -1.92
C ALA A 92 18.01 -9.92 -0.77
N TYR A 93 17.98 -11.08 -0.13
CA TYR A 93 16.98 -11.49 0.89
C TYR A 93 16.86 -10.53 2.08
N THR A 94 17.92 -9.81 2.42
CA THR A 94 17.92 -8.87 3.55
C THR A 94 17.02 -7.65 3.34
N TYR A 95 16.71 -7.29 2.11
CA TYR A 95 15.86 -6.13 1.79
C TYR A 95 14.36 -6.42 1.90
N GLN A 96 13.96 -7.69 1.91
CA GLN A 96 12.56 -8.11 2.04
C GLN A 96 12.16 -8.47 3.47
N SER A 97 13.14 -8.63 4.37
CA SER A 97 12.92 -9.15 5.72
C SER A 97 11.89 -8.36 6.54
N ASP A 98 11.79 -7.05 6.34
CA ASP A 98 10.82 -6.21 7.07
C ASP A 98 9.38 -6.45 6.58
N VAL A 99 9.19 -6.59 5.28
CA VAL A 99 7.86 -6.87 4.67
C VAL A 99 7.43 -8.32 4.97
N GLU A 100 8.32 -9.29 4.85
CA GLU A 100 8.06 -10.69 5.19
C GLU A 100 7.71 -10.85 6.68
N THR A 101 8.45 -10.18 7.56
CA THR A 101 8.17 -10.17 8.99
C THR A 101 6.77 -9.62 9.28
N VAL A 102 6.36 -8.57 8.57
CA VAL A 102 5.03 -7.98 8.72
C VAL A 102 3.94 -8.89 8.18
N HIS A 103 4.16 -9.56 7.05
CA HIS A 103 3.19 -10.53 6.53
C HIS A 103 2.96 -11.67 7.51
N ASN A 104 4.03 -12.26 8.07
CA ASN A 104 3.90 -13.28 9.10
C ASN A 104 3.19 -12.77 10.37
N LEU A 105 3.42 -11.51 10.71
CA LEU A 105 2.79 -10.88 11.85
C LEU A 105 1.29 -10.67 11.65
N ILE A 106 0.89 -10.16 10.46
CA ILE A 106 -0.53 -10.01 10.09
C ILE A 106 -1.22 -11.37 10.06
N GLU A 107 -0.56 -12.39 9.53
CA GLU A 107 -1.10 -13.75 9.54
C GLU A 107 -1.43 -14.20 10.96
N ALA A 108 -0.45 -14.14 11.87
CA ALA A 108 -0.61 -14.59 13.24
C ALA A 108 -1.54 -13.72 14.10
N GLU A 109 -1.52 -12.40 13.91
CA GLU A 109 -2.27 -11.45 14.77
C GLU A 109 -3.68 -11.14 14.23
N PHE A 110 -3.95 -11.41 12.96
CA PHE A 110 -5.21 -11.04 12.32
C PHE A 110 -5.87 -12.22 11.59
N TYR A 111 -5.23 -12.80 10.57
CA TYR A 111 -5.90 -13.79 9.73
C TYR A 111 -6.17 -15.12 10.43
N GLU A 112 -5.25 -15.60 11.29
CA GLU A 112 -5.46 -16.83 12.06
C GLU A 112 -6.50 -16.68 13.18
N LEU A 113 -6.72 -15.45 13.67
CA LEU A 113 -7.60 -15.18 14.81
C LEU A 113 -9.03 -14.78 14.37
N GLU A 114 -9.19 -14.23 13.17
CA GLU A 114 -10.44 -13.67 12.71
C GLU A 114 -11.17 -14.57 11.71
N LYS A 115 -12.50 -14.54 11.76
CA LYS A 115 -13.37 -15.15 10.77
C LYS A 115 -14.04 -14.07 9.94
N PHE A 116 -14.05 -14.25 8.63
CA PHE A 116 -14.60 -13.28 7.69
C PHE A 116 -15.88 -13.83 7.04
N ASN A 117 -17.00 -13.15 7.28
CA ASN A 117 -18.31 -13.57 6.78
C ASN A 117 -18.65 -12.98 5.41
N SER A 118 -17.97 -11.91 5.02
CA SER A 118 -18.16 -11.22 3.75
C SER A 118 -16.94 -10.35 3.40
N PRO A 119 -16.81 -9.90 2.14
CA PRO A 119 -15.80 -8.92 1.76
C PRO A 119 -15.87 -7.62 2.59
N SER A 120 -17.07 -7.15 2.91
CA SER A 120 -17.25 -5.96 3.75
C SER A 120 -16.79 -6.20 5.19
N ASP A 121 -17.05 -7.38 5.74
CA ASP A 121 -16.57 -7.78 7.08
C ASP A 121 -15.04 -7.83 7.13
N LEU A 122 -14.41 -8.42 6.10
CA LEU A 122 -12.95 -8.39 5.96
C LEU A 122 -12.40 -6.97 5.94
N LEU A 123 -12.95 -6.08 5.08
CA LEU A 123 -12.47 -4.71 4.98
C LEU A 123 -12.62 -3.94 6.30
N SER A 124 -13.75 -4.09 6.98
CA SER A 124 -14.01 -3.43 8.27
C SER A 124 -13.02 -3.89 9.35
N LYS A 125 -12.80 -5.20 9.46
CA LYS A 125 -11.86 -5.78 10.42
C LYS A 125 -10.41 -5.43 10.09
N ALA A 126 -10.04 -5.51 8.82
CA ALA A 126 -8.69 -5.12 8.36
C ALA A 126 -8.42 -3.63 8.62
N HIS A 127 -9.41 -2.76 8.43
CA HIS A 127 -9.28 -1.35 8.75
C HIS A 127 -9.04 -1.14 10.25
N LEU A 128 -9.81 -1.78 11.12
CA LEU A 128 -9.63 -1.67 12.56
C LEU A 128 -8.28 -2.23 13.02
N TYR A 129 -7.86 -3.36 12.46
CA TYR A 129 -6.56 -3.96 12.74
C TYR A 129 -5.41 -3.03 12.32
N THR A 130 -5.43 -2.49 11.09
CA THR A 130 -4.36 -1.61 10.63
C THR A 130 -4.35 -0.27 11.38
N LEU A 131 -5.51 0.25 11.74
CA LEU A 131 -5.61 1.45 12.57
C LEU A 131 -4.99 1.23 13.96
N TRP A 132 -5.31 0.13 14.61
CA TRP A 132 -4.69 -0.27 15.89
C TRP A 132 -3.18 -0.51 15.73
N PHE A 133 -2.77 -1.24 14.69
CA PHE A 133 -1.36 -1.51 14.38
C PHE A 133 -0.55 -0.22 14.23
N ASN A 134 -1.06 0.72 13.46
CA ASN A 134 -0.37 1.97 13.18
C ASN A 134 -0.37 2.97 14.35
N SER A 135 -1.42 2.94 15.19
CA SER A 135 -1.61 3.94 16.24
C SER A 135 -1.09 3.49 17.61
N VAL A 136 -1.27 2.21 17.95
CA VAL A 136 -1.17 1.71 19.34
C VAL A 136 -0.14 0.61 19.48
N ARG A 137 -0.08 -0.33 18.51
CA ARG A 137 0.76 -1.51 18.59
C ARG A 137 2.25 -1.13 18.68
N LYS A 138 2.90 -1.53 19.74
CA LYS A 138 4.34 -1.31 19.95
C LYS A 138 5.16 -2.29 19.13
N ASN A 139 6.23 -1.81 18.51
CA ASN A 139 7.16 -2.62 17.75
C ASN A 139 8.52 -2.68 18.50
N SER A 140 8.87 -3.87 18.99
CA SER A 140 10.13 -4.09 19.73
C SER A 140 11.36 -3.79 18.88
N GLY A 141 11.31 -4.01 17.57
CA GLY A 141 12.37 -3.66 16.64
C GLY A 141 12.48 -2.16 16.30
N LYS A 142 11.57 -1.34 16.86
CA LYS A 142 11.49 0.11 16.61
C LYS A 142 11.33 0.87 17.92
N GLU A 143 12.29 0.71 18.82
CA GLU A 143 12.35 1.40 20.13
C GLU A 143 11.09 1.18 21.00
N ASN A 144 10.37 0.10 20.77
CA ASN A 144 9.10 -0.18 21.45
C ASN A 144 8.07 0.96 21.28
N LYS A 145 8.03 1.56 20.07
CA LYS A 145 7.09 2.62 19.70
C LYS A 145 6.11 2.11 18.66
N SER A 146 4.93 2.75 18.58
CA SER A 146 4.02 2.55 17.45
C SER A 146 4.50 3.34 16.23
N PRO A 147 4.06 2.97 15.00
CA PRO A 147 4.34 3.76 13.81
C PRO A 147 4.00 5.23 13.95
N TRP A 148 2.84 5.55 14.53
CA TRP A 148 2.43 6.93 14.76
C TRP A 148 3.36 7.71 15.70
N GLU A 149 3.83 7.08 16.77
CA GLU A 149 4.76 7.75 17.70
C GLU A 149 6.06 8.13 16.99
N ILE A 150 6.59 7.23 16.14
CA ILE A 150 7.79 7.50 15.35
C ILE A 150 7.57 8.61 14.33
N ILE A 151 6.45 8.57 13.60
CA ILE A 151 6.10 9.60 12.61
C ILE A 151 6.04 10.97 13.27
N ARG A 152 5.27 11.10 14.34
CA ARG A 152 5.08 12.37 15.08
C ARG A 152 6.38 12.93 15.65
N GLU A 153 7.31 12.07 16.07
CA GLU A 153 8.63 12.51 16.56
C GLU A 153 9.52 13.03 15.43
N LYS A 154 9.41 12.43 14.24
CA LYS A 154 10.23 12.81 13.08
C LYS A 154 9.72 14.06 12.39
N ASP A 155 8.41 14.17 12.21
CA ASP A 155 7.77 15.35 11.60
C ASP A 155 6.42 15.62 12.27
N PRO A 156 6.37 16.60 13.17
CA PRO A 156 5.13 16.99 13.86
C PRO A 156 4.05 17.60 12.94
N ASN A 157 4.40 17.97 11.69
CA ASN A 157 3.45 18.56 10.74
C ASN A 157 2.61 17.52 10.01
N ILE A 158 2.99 16.24 10.09
CA ILE A 158 2.23 15.16 9.48
C ILE A 158 0.91 15.00 10.25
N SER A 159 -0.19 14.91 9.48
CA SER A 159 -1.52 14.73 10.04
C SER A 159 -1.68 13.39 10.75
N PRO A 160 -2.32 13.34 11.93
CA PRO A 160 -2.66 12.06 12.58
C PRO A 160 -3.51 11.12 11.73
N SER A 161 -4.26 11.64 10.76
CA SER A 161 -5.07 10.85 9.82
C SER A 161 -4.25 9.96 8.90
N ILE A 162 -2.92 10.11 8.86
CA ILE A 162 -2.02 9.21 8.10
C ILE A 162 -2.16 7.74 8.51
N VAL A 163 -2.51 7.46 9.76
CA VAL A 163 -2.73 6.09 10.25
C VAL A 163 -4.07 5.50 9.83
N ASN A 164 -4.98 6.34 9.32
CA ASN A 164 -6.34 5.99 8.94
C ASN A 164 -6.47 5.84 7.41
N PHE A 165 -6.02 4.69 6.90
CA PHE A 165 -6.13 4.32 5.49
C PHE A 165 -7.17 3.21 5.35
N PRO A 166 -8.42 3.53 4.94
CA PRO A 166 -9.44 2.50 4.74
C PRO A 166 -9.07 1.56 3.60
N PRO A 167 -8.96 0.26 3.83
CA PRO A 167 -8.66 -0.70 2.77
C PRO A 167 -9.83 -0.81 1.79
N VAL A 168 -9.52 -1.01 0.52
CA VAL A 168 -10.50 -1.16 -0.55
C VAL A 168 -10.28 -2.47 -1.33
N ILE A 169 -11.30 -2.89 -2.09
CA ILE A 169 -11.14 -3.92 -3.12
C ILE A 169 -10.81 -3.23 -4.43
N LEU A 170 -9.57 -3.37 -4.88
CA LEU A 170 -9.02 -2.67 -6.04
C LEU A 170 -9.78 -2.96 -7.34
N ASP A 171 -10.25 -4.20 -7.51
CA ASP A 171 -11.08 -4.61 -8.66
C ASP A 171 -12.36 -3.78 -8.78
N LYS A 172 -13.03 -3.53 -7.66
CA LYS A 172 -14.27 -2.73 -7.63
C LYS A 172 -13.98 -1.27 -7.95
N LEU A 173 -12.98 -0.70 -7.29
CA LEU A 173 -12.57 0.69 -7.51
C LEU A 173 -12.11 0.92 -8.95
N PHE A 174 -11.39 -0.05 -9.54
CA PHE A 174 -10.95 0.02 -10.92
C PHE A 174 -12.13 -0.02 -11.92
N SER A 175 -13.10 -0.89 -11.68
CA SER A 175 -14.29 -1.01 -12.54
C SER A 175 -15.21 0.21 -12.45
N GLU A 176 -15.35 0.81 -11.28
CA GLU A 176 -16.11 2.05 -11.08
C GLU A 176 -15.46 3.21 -11.85
N ASN A 177 -14.13 3.34 -11.78
CA ASN A 177 -13.38 4.33 -12.53
C ASN A 177 -13.47 4.11 -14.05
N LEU A 178 -13.40 2.85 -14.55
CA LEU A 178 -13.58 2.56 -15.98
C LEU A 178 -14.96 2.97 -16.48
N ASN A 179 -16.02 2.74 -15.71
CA ASN A 179 -17.37 3.16 -16.07
C ASN A 179 -17.49 4.70 -16.13
N TYR A 180 -16.77 5.42 -15.29
CA TYR A 180 -16.69 6.87 -15.34
C TYR A 180 -15.99 7.38 -16.61
N TYR A 181 -14.90 6.70 -17.04
CA TYR A 181 -14.17 7.05 -18.25
C TYR A 181 -14.88 6.69 -19.57
N GLN A 182 -15.74 5.68 -19.56
CA GLN A 182 -16.56 5.32 -20.73
C GLN A 182 -17.72 6.28 -20.96
N GLY A 183 -18.07 7.11 -19.96
CA GLY A 183 -19.16 8.10 -20.04
C GLY A 183 -18.77 9.51 -20.52
N GLY A 184 -17.51 9.78 -20.83
CA GLY A 184 -17.07 11.08 -21.37
C GLY A 184 -15.61 11.40 -21.02
N TYR A 185 -14.88 11.86 -21.99
CA TYR A 185 -13.51 12.38 -21.83
C TYR A 185 -13.52 13.60 -20.92
N HIS A 186 -13.21 13.42 -19.64
CA HIS A 186 -12.82 14.51 -18.78
C HIS A 186 -11.52 14.15 -18.08
N VAL A 187 -10.47 14.84 -18.51
CA VAL A 187 -9.18 14.93 -17.81
C VAL A 187 -9.46 15.40 -16.39
N ILE A 188 -9.03 14.65 -15.39
CA ILE A 188 -9.00 15.14 -14.01
C ILE A 188 -8.02 16.32 -14.01
N PRO A 189 -8.44 17.55 -13.71
CA PRO A 189 -7.48 18.63 -13.55
C PRO A 189 -6.63 18.33 -12.33
N HIS A 190 -5.31 18.33 -12.51
CA HIS A 190 -4.39 18.43 -11.40
C HIS A 190 -4.70 19.73 -10.62
N PRO A 191 -4.73 19.69 -9.28
CA PRO A 191 -4.74 20.90 -8.48
C PRO A 191 -3.45 21.67 -8.66
#